data_361b860610e8c4a8e79a2cbdbdc83d4f
#
_entry.id   361b860610e8c4a8e79a2cbdbdc83d4f
#
_cell.length_a   1.000
_cell.length_b   1.000
_cell.length_c   1.000
_cell.angle_alpha   90.00
_cell.angle_beta   90.00
_cell.angle_gamma   90.00
#
_symmetry.space_group_name_H-M   'P 1'
#
loop_
_entity.id
_entity.type
_entity.pdbx_description
1 polymer ?
#
loop_
_entity_poly.entity_id
_entity_poly.type
_entity_poly.pdbx_seq_one_letter_code
_entity_poly.pdbx_strand_id
1 'polypeptide(L)'
;MSDLGDFTEFDGGDGEDDGSTGDAAVERDVSDDAATTDGDADEPFEDMDIEPTGSDRGIGVLSASEGLTICEDERETCLRAYVTVGNRSDVRIGKYLLVPYPDGERLFCRISALEYAQEFRADDATEIHARRAMRSGGIDEQDFKFMATLEPVAVLYGEGDEMKRRMTDRVPKPETVVRQATDKREIKTGLKIPEDGVFLGHLSVGGEKVRTAAEPPTIDYRLKDDYEAGDPLVFRHTLVAGGTGSGKTHGSKNILRQYLDEDRTYPIEGEDRDVSPCLVMFDPQDEYAQMHDDGDLPDDFKRRCEREGIACGGHDDTTAFVPKVSGSSYAASHHRAEQVEFTIPFSMVHSNPWLIAGSQLNDNQYSALHYLLNRFRDEYGESGT
;
A
#
# COMPACT_ATOMS: atom_id res chain seq x y z
N MET A 1 -9.43 21.21 24.36
CA MET A 1 -9.15 20.70 25.70
C MET A 1 -10.28 19.77 26.06
N SER A 2 -10.18 18.51 25.64
CA SER A 2 -11.07 17.43 26.03
C SER A 2 -10.22 16.19 26.26
N ASP A 3 -10.45 15.64 27.36
CA ASP A 3 -9.85 14.64 28.20
C ASP A 3 -9.46 13.34 27.47
N LEU A 4 -8.21 12.98 27.57
CA LEU A 4 -7.63 11.69 27.16
C LEU A 4 -7.22 10.94 28.43
N GLY A 5 -8.21 10.39 29.11
CA GLY A 5 -7.99 9.55 30.28
C GLY A 5 -9.13 8.58 30.46
N ASP A 6 -8.95 7.36 29.91
CA ASP A 6 -9.54 6.12 30.47
C ASP A 6 -9.21 4.93 29.54
N PHE A 7 -8.05 4.33 29.76
CA PHE A 7 -7.74 2.97 29.29
C PHE A 7 -6.67 2.36 30.20
N THR A 8 -7.05 2.07 31.45
CA THR A 8 -6.32 1.12 32.29
C THR A 8 -7.31 0.46 33.23
N GLU A 9 -7.79 -0.72 32.83
CA GLU A 9 -8.21 -1.77 33.77
C GLU A 9 -8.37 -3.05 32.94
N PHE A 10 -7.33 -3.89 32.93
CA PHE A 10 -7.48 -5.31 32.69
C PHE A 10 -7.10 -6.03 33.97
N ASP A 11 -8.14 -6.49 34.64
CA ASP A 11 -8.13 -7.26 35.84
C ASP A 11 -7.53 -8.66 35.61
N GLY A 12 -6.52 -9.02 36.41
CA GLY A 12 -5.91 -10.34 36.41
C GLY A 12 -6.70 -11.29 37.26
N GLY A 13 -7.19 -12.36 36.66
CA GLY A 13 -7.78 -13.50 37.36
C GLY A 13 -6.76 -14.62 37.51
N ASP A 14 -6.29 -14.81 38.72
CA ASP A 14 -5.55 -16.00 39.17
C ASP A 14 -6.40 -17.26 39.05
N GLY A 15 -5.82 -18.30 38.44
CA GLY A 15 -6.36 -19.64 38.42
C GLY A 15 -5.24 -20.66 38.52
N GLU A 16 -4.83 -20.97 39.71
CA GLU A 16 -4.05 -22.18 40.00
C GLU A 16 -4.86 -23.42 39.61
N ASP A 17 -4.26 -24.34 38.86
CA ASP A 17 -4.55 -25.77 39.10
C ASP A 17 -3.35 -26.66 38.72
N ASP A 18 -3.19 -27.60 39.59
CA ASP A 18 -2.10 -28.49 39.90
C ASP A 18 -2.22 -29.78 39.04
N GLY A 19 -1.09 -30.40 38.71
CA GLY A 19 -1.15 -31.84 38.60
C GLY A 19 -0.66 -32.56 37.37
N SER A 20 0.56 -33.03 37.47
CA SER A 20 0.93 -34.42 37.17
C SER A 20 1.24 -34.87 35.72
N THR A 21 2.52 -35.07 35.52
CA THR A 21 3.22 -36.26 34.95
C THR A 21 2.66 -36.97 33.72
N GLY A 22 3.53 -37.08 32.73
CA GLY A 22 3.41 -38.07 31.65
C GLY A 22 4.46 -37.96 30.58
N ASP A 23 5.66 -38.46 30.80
CA ASP A 23 6.68 -38.78 29.83
C ASP A 23 6.10 -39.67 28.72
N ALA A 24 6.21 -39.27 27.49
CA ALA A 24 6.28 -40.18 26.34
C ALA A 24 6.99 -39.49 25.18
N ALA A 25 8.28 -39.72 25.12
CA ALA A 25 9.07 -39.49 23.92
C ALA A 25 8.51 -40.35 22.77
N VAL A 26 8.04 -39.72 21.73
CA VAL A 26 7.81 -40.37 20.45
C VAL A 26 8.86 -39.77 19.48
N GLU A 27 9.94 -40.53 19.37
CA GLU A 27 10.85 -40.43 18.23
C GLU A 27 10.03 -40.65 16.96
N ARG A 28 9.93 -39.59 16.11
CA ARG A 28 9.52 -39.75 14.73
C ARG A 28 10.77 -39.67 13.89
N ASP A 29 11.14 -40.82 13.41
CA ASP A 29 12.01 -41.08 12.30
C ASP A 29 11.63 -40.16 11.13
N VAL A 30 12.50 -39.20 10.82
CA VAL A 30 12.42 -38.41 9.60
C VAL A 30 13.23 -39.14 8.56
N SER A 31 12.56 -40.01 7.83
CA SER A 31 13.10 -40.54 6.58
C SER A 31 13.19 -39.38 5.56
N ASP A 32 14.41 -39.07 5.19
CA ASP A 32 14.78 -38.32 3.99
C ASP A 32 14.20 -39.03 2.75
N ASP A 33 13.09 -38.52 2.25
CA ASP A 33 12.70 -38.70 0.85
C ASP A 33 12.56 -37.29 0.26
N ALA A 34 13.71 -36.76 -0.17
CA ALA A 34 13.78 -35.65 -1.09
C ALA A 34 13.30 -36.12 -2.45
N ALA A 35 11.99 -36.14 -2.65
CA ALA A 35 11.42 -36.13 -3.98
C ALA A 35 11.57 -34.73 -4.55
N THR A 36 12.62 -34.53 -5.34
CA THR A 36 12.74 -33.47 -6.32
C THR A 36 11.57 -33.57 -7.28
N THR A 37 10.48 -32.85 -6.98
CA THR A 37 9.53 -32.47 -8.01
C THR A 37 10.14 -31.28 -8.73
N ASP A 38 10.82 -31.51 -9.84
CA ASP A 38 10.94 -30.54 -10.91
C ASP A 38 9.52 -30.18 -11.35
N GLY A 39 8.96 -29.20 -10.66
CA GLY A 39 7.76 -28.49 -11.08
C GLY A 39 8.22 -27.33 -11.94
N ASP A 40 7.95 -27.44 -13.22
CA ASP A 40 8.05 -26.39 -14.21
C ASP A 40 7.46 -25.08 -13.66
N ALA A 41 8.29 -24.23 -13.08
CA ALA A 41 7.97 -22.88 -12.64
C ALA A 41 8.69 -21.90 -13.54
N ASP A 42 8.52 -22.05 -14.84
CA ASP A 42 8.93 -21.07 -15.85
C ASP A 42 8.02 -21.18 -17.07
N GLU A 43 6.71 -21.07 -16.86
CA GLU A 43 5.91 -20.48 -17.92
C GLU A 43 6.09 -18.98 -17.79
N PRO A 44 6.72 -18.33 -18.80
CA PRO A 44 6.69 -16.89 -18.86
C PRO A 44 5.21 -16.50 -18.83
N PHE A 45 4.84 -15.57 -17.95
CA PHE A 45 3.55 -14.90 -18.03
C PHE A 45 3.49 -14.33 -19.45
N GLU A 46 2.94 -15.09 -20.37
CA GLU A 46 2.51 -14.58 -21.64
C GLU A 46 1.65 -13.38 -21.28
N ASP A 47 2.05 -12.20 -21.73
CA ASP A 47 1.18 -11.04 -21.79
C ASP A 47 -0.06 -11.54 -22.53
N MET A 48 -1.06 -11.97 -21.78
CA MET A 48 -2.36 -12.23 -22.37
C MET A 48 -2.78 -10.88 -22.89
N ASP A 49 -2.67 -10.72 -24.20
CA ASP A 49 -3.33 -9.67 -24.95
C ASP A 49 -4.83 -9.80 -24.65
N ILE A 50 -5.25 -9.23 -23.52
CA ILE A 50 -6.64 -8.98 -23.27
C ILE A 50 -6.98 -7.87 -24.25
N GLU A 51 -7.46 -8.24 -25.41
CA GLU A 51 -8.08 -7.30 -26.33
C GLU A 51 -8.98 -6.42 -25.50
N PRO A 52 -8.86 -5.09 -25.58
CA PRO A 52 -9.75 -4.18 -24.88
C PRO A 52 -11.16 -4.51 -25.36
N THR A 53 -11.91 -5.18 -24.51
CA THR A 53 -13.31 -5.50 -24.76
C THR A 53 -13.96 -4.17 -25.04
N GLY A 54 -14.43 -3.96 -26.27
CA GLY A 54 -14.73 -2.68 -26.89
C GLY A 54 -15.28 -1.65 -25.90
N SER A 55 -14.53 -0.62 -25.68
CA SER A 55 -14.71 0.47 -24.70
C SER A 55 -16.04 1.22 -24.84
N ASP A 56 -16.82 0.93 -25.85
CA ASP A 56 -18.07 1.62 -26.18
C ASP A 56 -19.35 0.83 -25.77
N ARG A 57 -19.21 -0.40 -25.31
CA ARG A 57 -20.38 -1.18 -24.86
C ARG A 57 -20.64 -0.90 -23.38
N GLY A 58 -21.85 -0.40 -23.09
CA GLY A 58 -22.33 -0.27 -21.72
C GLY A 58 -22.35 -1.62 -21.01
N ILE A 59 -21.95 -1.64 -19.75
CA ILE A 59 -22.02 -2.84 -18.90
C ILE A 59 -23.41 -3.08 -18.31
N GLY A 60 -24.22 -2.01 -18.26
CA GLY A 60 -25.54 -2.02 -17.65
C GLY A 60 -26.19 -0.65 -17.67
N VAL A 61 -27.23 -0.48 -16.86
CA VAL A 61 -28.00 0.77 -16.75
C VAL A 61 -28.25 1.12 -15.28
N LEU A 62 -28.35 2.41 -14.96
CA LEU A 62 -28.76 2.85 -13.63
C LEU A 62 -30.18 2.43 -13.34
N SER A 63 -30.42 1.79 -12.19
CA SER A 63 -31.74 1.34 -11.74
C SER A 63 -32.42 2.42 -10.95
N ALA A 64 -33.68 2.73 -11.33
CA ALA A 64 -34.52 3.66 -10.58
C ALA A 64 -35.43 2.96 -9.55
N SER A 65 -35.42 1.63 -9.45
CA SER A 65 -36.36 0.87 -8.63
C SER A 65 -36.33 1.20 -7.12
N GLU A 66 -35.20 1.69 -6.63
CA GLU A 66 -35.00 2.05 -5.21
C GLU A 66 -34.72 3.54 -5.03
N GLY A 67 -34.82 4.33 -6.10
CA GLY A 67 -34.42 5.73 -6.16
C GLY A 67 -32.94 5.88 -6.43
N LEU A 68 -32.57 7.08 -6.89
CA LEU A 68 -31.18 7.47 -7.09
C LEU A 68 -30.93 8.69 -6.20
N THR A 69 -30.02 8.58 -5.25
CA THR A 69 -29.75 9.62 -4.28
C THR A 69 -28.25 9.82 -4.16
N ILE A 70 -27.81 11.07 -4.15
CA ILE A 70 -26.47 11.48 -3.77
C ILE A 70 -26.62 12.50 -2.67
N CYS A 71 -26.02 12.25 -1.49
CA CYS A 71 -26.05 13.09 -0.31
C CYS A 71 -24.64 13.43 0.15
N GLU A 72 -24.52 14.46 1.01
CA GLU A 72 -23.25 14.75 1.69
C GLU A 72 -22.83 13.61 2.62
N ASP A 73 -23.79 12.94 3.26
CA ASP A 73 -23.52 11.69 3.97
C ASP A 73 -23.45 10.52 2.96
N GLU A 74 -22.25 9.98 2.80
CA GLU A 74 -22.01 8.85 1.91
C GLU A 74 -22.89 7.64 2.21
N ARG A 75 -23.33 7.48 3.47
CA ARG A 75 -24.18 6.37 3.92
C ARG A 75 -25.60 6.44 3.38
N GLU A 76 -26.06 7.64 3.06
CA GLU A 76 -27.40 7.87 2.47
C GLU A 76 -27.37 7.90 0.95
N THR A 77 -26.18 7.87 0.35
CA THR A 77 -26.02 7.80 -1.10
C THR A 77 -26.45 6.42 -1.60
N CYS A 78 -27.40 6.41 -2.52
CA CYS A 78 -27.89 5.21 -3.14
C CYS A 78 -27.80 5.34 -4.67
N LEU A 79 -26.81 4.70 -5.26
CA LEU A 79 -26.67 4.54 -6.71
C LEU A 79 -26.51 3.06 -7.02
N ARG A 80 -27.44 2.49 -7.78
CA ARG A 80 -27.39 1.10 -8.19
C ARG A 80 -27.49 0.97 -9.70
N ALA A 81 -26.71 0.08 -10.26
CA ALA A 81 -26.73 -0.26 -11.66
C ALA A 81 -27.11 -1.72 -11.86
N TYR A 82 -28.04 -1.97 -12.76
CA TYR A 82 -28.31 -3.30 -13.27
C TYR A 82 -27.22 -3.67 -14.27
N VAL A 83 -26.55 -4.80 -14.03
CA VAL A 83 -25.50 -5.32 -14.92
C VAL A 83 -26.08 -6.37 -15.83
N THR A 84 -25.87 -6.23 -17.14
CA THR A 84 -26.38 -7.19 -18.14
C THR A 84 -25.67 -8.55 -17.99
N VAL A 85 -26.37 -9.63 -18.36
CA VAL A 85 -25.89 -11.02 -18.18
C VAL A 85 -24.51 -11.24 -18.77
N GLY A 86 -24.24 -10.73 -19.97
CA GLY A 86 -22.96 -10.90 -20.67
C GLY A 86 -21.78 -10.16 -20.03
N ASN A 87 -22.02 -9.23 -19.10
CA ASN A 87 -20.98 -8.43 -18.46
C ASN A 87 -20.76 -8.79 -16.98
N ARG A 88 -21.50 -9.77 -16.44
CA ARG A 88 -21.41 -10.15 -15.02
C ARG A 88 -20.03 -10.72 -14.64
N SER A 89 -19.41 -11.46 -15.57
CA SER A 89 -18.06 -12.01 -15.38
C SER A 89 -16.99 -10.93 -15.23
N ASP A 90 -17.20 -9.76 -15.83
CA ASP A 90 -16.20 -8.71 -15.91
C ASP A 90 -16.31 -7.68 -14.78
N VAL A 91 -17.41 -7.71 -14.04
CA VAL A 91 -17.69 -6.78 -12.95
C VAL A 91 -17.12 -7.32 -11.64
N ARG A 92 -16.33 -6.49 -10.94
CA ARG A 92 -15.70 -6.81 -9.64
C ARG A 92 -15.84 -5.64 -8.69
N ILE A 93 -15.92 -5.91 -7.38
CA ILE A 93 -15.86 -4.87 -6.35
C ILE A 93 -14.51 -4.15 -6.47
N GLY A 94 -14.56 -2.82 -6.46
CA GLY A 94 -13.38 -1.96 -6.60
C GLY A 94 -13.11 -1.48 -8.03
N LYS A 95 -13.73 -2.05 -9.06
CA LYS A 95 -13.63 -1.53 -10.43
C LYS A 95 -14.32 -0.18 -10.56
N TYR A 96 -13.86 0.60 -11.54
CA TYR A 96 -14.32 1.96 -11.78
C TYR A 96 -15.25 2.03 -12.97
N LEU A 97 -16.31 2.82 -12.83
CA LEU A 97 -17.36 2.99 -13.81
C LEU A 97 -17.59 4.48 -14.12
N LEU A 98 -18.13 4.74 -15.30
CA LEU A 98 -18.51 6.06 -15.76
C LEU A 98 -20.02 6.09 -16.03
N VAL A 99 -20.68 7.10 -15.49
CA VAL A 99 -22.09 7.38 -15.74
C VAL A 99 -22.21 8.75 -16.42
N PRO A 100 -22.54 8.81 -17.72
CA PRO A 100 -22.60 10.07 -18.44
C PRO A 100 -23.80 10.93 -17.97
N TYR A 101 -23.56 12.24 -17.90
CA TYR A 101 -24.60 13.25 -17.79
C TYR A 101 -24.99 13.79 -19.18
N PRO A 102 -26.19 14.39 -19.32
CA PRO A 102 -26.65 14.91 -20.62
C PRO A 102 -25.81 16.04 -21.20
N ASP A 103 -25.04 16.73 -20.38
CA ASP A 103 -24.16 17.84 -20.75
C ASP A 103 -22.73 17.42 -21.14
N GLY A 104 -22.46 16.10 -21.22
CA GLY A 104 -21.18 15.55 -21.60
C GLY A 104 -20.21 15.32 -20.43
N GLU A 105 -20.55 15.77 -19.22
CA GLU A 105 -19.80 15.39 -18.03
C GLU A 105 -20.06 13.92 -17.65
N ARG A 106 -19.18 13.34 -16.83
CA ARG A 106 -19.25 11.92 -16.46
C ARG A 106 -19.06 11.76 -14.96
N LEU A 107 -19.97 11.07 -14.30
CA LEU A 107 -19.79 10.65 -12.92
C LEU A 107 -18.85 9.44 -12.89
N PHE A 108 -17.72 9.60 -12.23
CA PHE A 108 -16.76 8.54 -11.99
C PHE A 108 -17.08 7.87 -10.65
N CYS A 109 -17.38 6.58 -10.70
CA CYS A 109 -17.83 5.79 -9.56
C CYS A 109 -16.91 4.59 -9.34
N ARG A 110 -16.89 4.08 -8.11
CA ARG A 110 -16.33 2.79 -7.74
C ARG A 110 -17.44 1.80 -7.43
N ILE A 111 -17.30 0.54 -7.81
CA ILE A 111 -18.21 -0.52 -7.38
C ILE A 111 -17.89 -0.85 -5.91
N SER A 112 -18.83 -0.63 -5.01
CA SER A 112 -18.67 -0.91 -3.58
C SER A 112 -19.30 -2.24 -3.16
N ALA A 113 -20.35 -2.69 -3.85
CA ALA A 113 -20.99 -3.99 -3.59
C ALA A 113 -21.59 -4.58 -4.86
N LEU A 114 -21.73 -5.89 -4.87
CA LEU A 114 -22.41 -6.67 -5.91
C LEU A 114 -23.46 -7.57 -5.25
N GLU A 115 -24.65 -7.64 -5.81
CA GLU A 115 -25.78 -8.36 -5.25
C GLU A 115 -26.56 -9.09 -6.34
N TYR A 116 -26.90 -10.35 -6.08
CA TYR A 116 -27.93 -11.04 -6.83
C TYR A 116 -29.29 -10.80 -6.16
N ALA A 117 -30.26 -10.26 -6.91
CA ALA A 117 -31.61 -10.04 -6.46
C ALA A 117 -32.60 -10.85 -7.32
N GLN A 118 -33.67 -11.27 -6.72
CA GLN A 118 -34.77 -11.93 -7.47
C GLN A 118 -35.52 -10.89 -8.29
N GLU A 119 -35.94 -11.28 -9.50
CA GLU A 119 -36.67 -10.38 -10.39
C GLU A 119 -38.11 -10.07 -9.88
N PHE A 120 -38.72 -10.99 -9.16
CA PHE A 120 -40.06 -10.85 -8.64
C PHE A 120 -40.09 -11.01 -7.11
N ARG A 121 -40.59 -9.99 -6.43
CA ARG A 121 -40.93 -10.02 -5.00
C ARG A 121 -42.37 -10.50 -4.80
N ALA A 122 -42.68 -11.73 -5.17
CA ALA A 122 -43.92 -12.35 -4.75
C ALA A 122 -43.59 -13.39 -3.66
N ASP A 123 -44.43 -13.51 -2.64
CA ASP A 123 -44.22 -14.48 -1.53
C ASP A 123 -44.10 -15.93 -2.05
N ASP A 124 -44.64 -16.22 -3.20
CA ASP A 124 -44.56 -17.52 -3.87
C ASP A 124 -43.35 -17.70 -4.80
N ALA A 125 -42.59 -16.66 -5.07
CA ALA A 125 -41.47 -16.72 -6.04
C ALA A 125 -40.39 -17.68 -5.58
N THR A 126 -40.09 -17.73 -4.29
CA THR A 126 -39.07 -18.63 -3.70
C THR A 126 -39.42 -20.10 -3.95
N GLU A 127 -40.72 -20.48 -3.84
CA GLU A 127 -41.19 -21.85 -4.10
C GLU A 127 -41.15 -22.18 -5.60
N ILE A 128 -41.50 -21.23 -6.46
CA ILE A 128 -41.40 -21.38 -7.92
C ILE A 128 -39.95 -21.56 -8.35
N HIS A 129 -39.02 -20.77 -7.80
CA HIS A 129 -37.57 -20.90 -8.07
C HIS A 129 -37.02 -22.21 -7.54
N ALA A 130 -37.38 -22.64 -6.32
CA ALA A 130 -37.00 -23.93 -5.78
C ALA A 130 -37.48 -25.09 -6.66
N ARG A 131 -38.68 -25.03 -7.14
CA ARG A 131 -39.24 -26.03 -8.07
C ARG A 131 -38.56 -26.02 -9.44
N ARG A 132 -38.15 -24.85 -9.95
CA ARG A 132 -37.33 -24.74 -11.18
C ARG A 132 -35.94 -25.29 -11.01
N ALA A 133 -35.28 -24.98 -9.91
CA ALA A 133 -33.95 -25.51 -9.58
C ALA A 133 -33.91 -27.03 -9.47
N MET A 134 -35.03 -27.66 -9.02
CA MET A 134 -35.17 -29.10 -8.90
C MET A 134 -35.61 -29.78 -10.23
N ARG A 135 -36.03 -29.03 -11.23
CA ARG A 135 -36.28 -29.57 -12.57
C ARG A 135 -34.98 -29.57 -13.37
N SER A 136 -34.72 -30.60 -14.11
CA SER A 136 -33.50 -30.96 -14.84
C SER A 136 -32.96 -29.96 -15.89
N GLY A 137 -33.33 -28.67 -15.80
CA GLY A 137 -32.89 -27.61 -16.71
C GLY A 137 -31.90 -26.61 -16.10
N GLY A 138 -31.60 -26.69 -14.80
CA GLY A 138 -30.74 -25.72 -14.13
C GLY A 138 -31.42 -24.35 -13.93
N ILE A 139 -30.81 -23.50 -13.12
CA ILE A 139 -31.19 -22.09 -12.94
C ILE A 139 -30.41 -21.30 -14.01
N ASP A 140 -31.09 -20.53 -14.84
CA ASP A 140 -30.45 -19.67 -15.83
C ASP A 140 -30.04 -18.35 -15.15
N GLU A 141 -28.87 -17.83 -15.52
CA GLU A 141 -28.38 -16.51 -15.11
C GLU A 141 -29.40 -15.38 -15.39
N GLN A 142 -30.27 -15.58 -16.38
CA GLN A 142 -31.32 -14.63 -16.75
C GLN A 142 -32.45 -14.55 -15.71
N ASP A 143 -32.58 -15.55 -14.84
CA ASP A 143 -33.63 -15.57 -13.81
C ASP A 143 -33.35 -14.63 -12.63
N PHE A 144 -32.15 -14.03 -12.58
CA PHE A 144 -31.72 -13.13 -11.51
C PHE A 144 -31.37 -11.75 -12.05
N LYS A 145 -31.64 -10.75 -11.23
CA LYS A 145 -31.03 -9.41 -11.38
C LYS A 145 -29.67 -9.38 -10.72
N PHE A 146 -28.71 -8.90 -11.44
CA PHE A 146 -27.37 -8.64 -10.88
C PHE A 146 -27.16 -7.14 -10.74
N MET A 147 -27.02 -6.68 -9.51
CA MET A 147 -26.97 -5.27 -9.15
C MET A 147 -25.57 -4.90 -8.64
N ALA A 148 -25.03 -3.81 -9.13
CA ALA A 148 -23.83 -3.19 -8.62
C ALA A 148 -24.21 -1.92 -7.85
N THR A 149 -23.76 -1.81 -6.61
CA THR A 149 -23.83 -0.56 -5.84
C THR A 149 -22.62 0.30 -6.18
N LEU A 150 -22.89 1.54 -6.55
CA LEU A 150 -21.90 2.50 -7.01
C LEU A 150 -21.65 3.56 -5.94
N GLU A 151 -20.39 3.77 -5.64
CA GLU A 151 -19.91 4.84 -4.77
C GLU A 151 -19.38 5.97 -5.65
N PRO A 152 -19.99 7.18 -5.61
CA PRO A 152 -19.52 8.33 -6.37
C PRO A 152 -18.15 8.78 -5.87
N VAL A 153 -17.21 9.03 -6.78
CA VAL A 153 -15.86 9.50 -6.44
C VAL A 153 -15.65 10.94 -6.91
N ALA A 154 -16.05 11.24 -8.13
CA ALA A 154 -15.86 12.58 -8.72
C ALA A 154 -16.72 12.76 -9.98
N VAL A 155 -16.91 13.99 -10.39
CA VAL A 155 -17.41 14.34 -11.72
C VAL A 155 -16.24 14.74 -12.59
N LEU A 156 -16.08 14.07 -13.72
CA LEU A 156 -15.09 14.37 -14.75
C LEU A 156 -15.68 15.29 -15.81
N TYR A 157 -14.94 16.32 -16.19
CA TYR A 157 -15.32 17.26 -17.26
C TYR A 157 -14.10 17.65 -18.10
N GLY A 158 -14.34 18.11 -19.31
CA GLY A 158 -13.28 18.32 -20.29
C GLY A 158 -12.85 17.02 -20.97
N GLU A 159 -11.95 17.13 -21.95
CA GLU A 159 -11.46 16.02 -22.76
C GLU A 159 -9.94 16.05 -22.85
N GLY A 160 -9.33 14.90 -23.09
CA GLY A 160 -7.90 14.76 -23.30
C GLY A 160 -7.08 15.41 -22.16
N ASP A 161 -6.12 16.28 -22.53
CA ASP A 161 -5.21 16.94 -21.58
C ASP A 161 -5.89 17.99 -20.69
N GLU A 162 -7.06 18.46 -21.09
CA GLU A 162 -7.83 19.42 -20.31
C GLU A 162 -8.84 18.77 -19.36
N MET A 163 -8.84 17.45 -19.26
CA MET A 163 -9.72 16.74 -18.37
C MET A 163 -9.45 17.12 -16.90
N LYS A 164 -10.53 17.48 -16.20
CA LYS A 164 -10.50 17.92 -14.80
C LYS A 164 -11.57 17.15 -14.00
N ARG A 165 -11.44 17.24 -12.70
CA ARG A 165 -12.41 16.66 -11.77
C ARG A 165 -12.97 17.72 -10.83
N ARG A 166 -14.21 17.50 -10.37
CA ARG A 166 -14.82 18.24 -9.27
C ARG A 166 -15.59 17.30 -8.35
N MET A 167 -16.03 17.80 -7.22
CA MET A 167 -16.86 17.05 -6.29
C MET A 167 -18.20 16.67 -6.96
N THR A 168 -18.78 15.57 -6.52
CA THR A 168 -20.09 15.13 -6.95
C THR A 168 -21.14 16.08 -6.39
N ASP A 169 -21.95 16.68 -7.26
CA ASP A 169 -22.90 17.74 -6.93
C ASP A 169 -24.31 17.50 -7.46
N ARG A 170 -24.52 16.41 -8.22
CA ARG A 170 -25.82 16.11 -8.85
C ARG A 170 -26.01 14.61 -9.10
N VAL A 171 -27.26 14.22 -9.17
CA VAL A 171 -27.68 12.83 -9.43
C VAL A 171 -27.79 12.60 -10.93
N PRO A 172 -27.25 11.51 -11.49
CA PRO A 172 -27.45 11.13 -12.89
C PRO A 172 -28.88 10.68 -13.13
N LYS A 173 -29.31 10.72 -14.39
CA LYS A 173 -30.67 10.27 -14.77
C LYS A 173 -30.81 8.75 -14.62
N PRO A 174 -32.00 8.28 -14.22
CA PRO A 174 -32.34 6.85 -14.30
C PRO A 174 -32.14 6.31 -15.72
N GLU A 175 -31.94 5.00 -15.83
CA GLU A 175 -31.74 4.28 -17.09
C GLU A 175 -30.58 4.74 -17.94
N THR A 176 -29.68 5.59 -17.37
CA THR A 176 -28.45 5.96 -18.04
C THR A 176 -27.51 4.75 -18.15
N VAL A 177 -26.95 4.55 -19.34
CA VAL A 177 -26.00 3.47 -19.62
C VAL A 177 -24.71 3.72 -18.85
N VAL A 178 -24.30 2.72 -18.08
CA VAL A 178 -23.06 2.73 -17.28
C VAL A 178 -21.97 2.03 -18.07
N ARG A 179 -20.80 2.64 -18.14
CA ARG A 179 -19.61 2.12 -18.85
C ARG A 179 -18.49 1.83 -17.89
N GLN A 180 -17.61 0.92 -18.23
CA GLN A 180 -16.37 0.71 -17.48
C GLN A 180 -15.39 1.85 -17.80
N ALA A 181 -14.71 2.38 -16.79
CA ALA A 181 -13.60 3.30 -16.99
C ALA A 181 -12.38 2.47 -17.45
N THR A 182 -11.94 2.66 -18.69
CA THR A 182 -10.83 1.94 -19.32
C THR A 182 -9.71 2.87 -19.76
N ASP A 183 -9.96 4.16 -19.80
CA ASP A 183 -8.96 5.17 -20.13
C ASP A 183 -8.09 5.49 -18.90
N LYS A 184 -6.75 5.43 -19.07
CA LYS A 184 -5.76 5.67 -18.00
C LYS A 184 -5.93 7.06 -17.39
N ARG A 185 -6.19 8.07 -18.19
CA ARG A 185 -6.36 9.45 -17.76
C ARG A 185 -7.64 9.65 -16.98
N GLU A 186 -8.77 9.07 -17.44
CA GLU A 186 -10.03 9.13 -16.70
C GLU A 186 -9.86 8.57 -15.29
N ILE A 187 -9.17 7.43 -15.16
CA ILE A 187 -8.93 6.80 -13.86
C ILE A 187 -7.98 7.64 -13.01
N LYS A 188 -6.85 8.10 -13.56
CA LYS A 188 -5.89 8.96 -12.83
C LYS A 188 -6.54 10.27 -12.38
N THR A 189 -7.27 10.94 -13.26
CA THR A 189 -7.99 12.18 -12.94
C THR A 189 -9.08 11.91 -11.90
N GLY A 190 -9.89 10.87 -12.08
CA GLY A 190 -10.94 10.48 -11.14
C GLY A 190 -10.44 10.21 -9.73
N LEU A 191 -9.32 9.54 -9.60
CA LEU A 191 -8.67 9.22 -8.32
C LEU A 191 -7.73 10.34 -7.81
N LYS A 192 -7.55 11.40 -8.58
CA LYS A 192 -6.58 12.48 -8.28
C LYS A 192 -5.15 11.93 -8.13
N ILE A 193 -4.77 10.96 -8.96
CA ILE A 193 -3.40 10.45 -9.02
C ILE A 193 -2.56 11.46 -9.81
N PRO A 194 -1.48 12.00 -9.25
CA PRO A 194 -0.60 12.91 -9.98
C PRO A 194 0.12 12.20 -11.12
N GLU A 195 0.47 12.94 -12.17
CA GLU A 195 1.26 12.43 -13.29
C GLU A 195 2.69 12.15 -12.85
N ASP A 196 3.25 13.07 -12.06
CA ASP A 196 4.60 13.00 -11.51
C ASP A 196 4.59 12.81 -10.00
N GLY A 197 5.71 12.35 -9.47
CA GLY A 197 5.88 12.15 -8.05
C GLY A 197 6.52 10.81 -7.70
N VAL A 198 6.49 10.47 -6.42
CA VAL A 198 7.10 9.23 -5.90
C VAL A 198 6.18 8.05 -6.18
N PHE A 199 6.68 7.07 -6.91
CA PHE A 199 5.94 5.85 -7.24
C PHE A 199 5.72 4.98 -5.97
N LEU A 200 4.48 4.65 -5.70
CA LEU A 200 4.10 3.79 -4.57
C LEU A 200 3.79 2.35 -5.00
N GLY A 201 3.20 2.18 -6.18
CA GLY A 201 2.79 0.89 -6.68
C GLY A 201 1.85 1.02 -7.88
N HIS A 202 1.29 -0.11 -8.31
CA HIS A 202 0.27 -0.14 -9.36
C HIS A 202 -1.12 -0.31 -8.76
N LEU A 203 -2.10 0.38 -9.35
CA LEU A 203 -3.49 0.21 -8.98
C LEU A 203 -3.93 -1.23 -9.26
N SER A 204 -4.53 -1.87 -8.25
CA SER A 204 -5.04 -3.24 -8.36
C SER A 204 -6.45 -3.37 -7.78
N VAL A 205 -7.20 -4.31 -8.31
CA VAL A 205 -8.54 -4.67 -7.86
C VAL A 205 -8.63 -6.20 -7.75
N GLY A 206 -8.98 -6.69 -6.57
CA GLY A 206 -9.05 -8.13 -6.33
C GLY A 206 -7.72 -8.88 -6.49
N GLY A 207 -6.58 -8.18 -6.32
CA GLY A 207 -5.24 -8.75 -6.51
C GLY A 207 -4.72 -8.65 -7.94
N GLU A 208 -5.56 -8.29 -8.91
CA GLU A 208 -5.17 -8.10 -10.31
C GLU A 208 -4.89 -6.64 -10.60
N LYS A 209 -3.83 -6.34 -11.37
CA LYS A 209 -3.52 -4.97 -11.78
C LYS A 209 -4.60 -4.43 -12.72
N VAL A 210 -5.04 -3.20 -12.49
CA VAL A 210 -5.93 -2.50 -13.41
C VAL A 210 -5.14 -2.17 -14.68
N ARG A 211 -5.65 -2.62 -15.82
CA ARG A 211 -5.04 -2.42 -17.13
C ARG A 211 -5.90 -1.52 -18.00
N THR A 212 -5.26 -0.76 -18.85
CA THR A 212 -5.86 0.15 -19.83
C THR A 212 -5.28 -0.13 -21.21
N ALA A 213 -5.81 0.51 -22.24
CA ALA A 213 -5.27 0.44 -23.59
C ALA A 213 -4.01 1.31 -23.82
N ALA A 214 -3.55 2.05 -22.79
CA ALA A 214 -2.37 2.91 -22.89
C ALA A 214 -1.08 2.10 -22.76
N GLU A 215 0.02 2.69 -23.22
CA GLU A 215 1.37 2.20 -22.97
C GLU A 215 2.09 3.13 -21.97
N PRO A 216 2.58 2.59 -20.83
CA PRO A 216 2.35 1.25 -20.30
C PRO A 216 0.88 1.02 -19.88
N PRO A 217 0.35 -0.21 -19.97
CA PRO A 217 -1.07 -0.49 -19.73
C PRO A 217 -1.47 -0.39 -18.25
N THR A 218 -0.52 -0.47 -17.35
CA THR A 218 -0.73 -0.38 -15.91
C THR A 218 -0.95 1.06 -15.46
N ILE A 219 -1.68 1.23 -14.36
CA ILE A 219 -1.89 2.54 -13.74
C ILE A 219 -0.94 2.65 -12.55
N ASP A 220 0.06 3.49 -12.70
CA ASP A 220 0.99 3.84 -11.64
C ASP A 220 0.32 4.76 -10.63
N TYR A 221 0.39 4.40 -9.36
CA TYR A 221 -0.04 5.23 -8.25
C TYR A 221 1.17 5.98 -7.70
N ARG A 222 1.14 7.31 -7.76
CA ARG A 222 2.23 8.18 -7.31
C ARG A 222 1.78 9.07 -6.16
N LEU A 223 2.68 9.36 -5.26
CA LEU A 223 2.50 10.39 -4.24
C LEU A 223 3.00 11.71 -4.81
N LYS A 224 2.20 12.76 -4.67
CA LYS A 224 2.55 14.09 -5.17
C LYS A 224 3.84 14.57 -4.51
N ASP A 225 4.80 14.98 -5.33
CA ASP A 225 6.06 15.55 -4.92
C ASP A 225 6.40 16.74 -5.84
N ASP A 226 5.78 17.88 -5.56
CA ASP A 226 5.81 19.06 -6.39
C ASP A 226 6.32 20.26 -5.59
N TYR A 227 7.59 20.57 -5.80
CA TYR A 227 8.24 21.68 -5.11
C TYR A 227 7.69 23.04 -5.57
N GLU A 228 7.45 23.23 -6.87
CA GLU A 228 6.96 24.50 -7.43
C GLU A 228 5.55 24.85 -6.93
N ALA A 229 4.70 23.85 -6.80
CA ALA A 229 3.36 24.03 -6.21
C ALA A 229 3.38 24.18 -4.68
N GLY A 230 4.56 24.16 -4.05
CA GLY A 230 4.71 24.31 -2.60
C GLY A 230 4.30 23.07 -1.80
N ASP A 231 4.26 21.91 -2.43
CA ASP A 231 3.84 20.64 -1.79
C ASP A 231 4.84 19.48 -2.04
N PRO A 232 6.14 19.67 -1.76
CA PRO A 232 7.13 18.62 -1.92
C PRO A 232 7.00 17.58 -0.81
N LEU A 233 6.93 16.30 -1.19
CA LEU A 233 6.79 15.20 -0.25
C LEU A 233 8.02 15.03 0.65
N VAL A 234 9.22 15.35 0.12
CA VAL A 234 10.50 15.29 0.84
C VAL A 234 10.51 16.10 2.15
N PHE A 235 9.70 17.15 2.25
CA PHE A 235 9.57 17.97 3.46
C PHE A 235 8.36 17.59 4.33
N ARG A 236 7.65 16.50 4.01
CA ARG A 236 6.49 16.04 4.77
C ARG A 236 6.87 14.92 5.74
N HIS A 237 6.19 14.90 6.88
CA HIS A 237 6.29 13.76 7.79
C HIS A 237 5.52 12.56 7.21
N THR A 238 6.17 11.41 7.18
CA THR A 238 5.58 10.18 6.66
C THR A 238 5.57 9.10 7.73
N LEU A 239 4.43 8.49 7.98
CA LEU A 239 4.29 7.33 8.85
C LEU A 239 3.99 6.08 8.02
N VAL A 240 4.83 5.06 8.11
CA VAL A 240 4.60 3.74 7.51
C VAL A 240 4.22 2.76 8.61
N ALA A 241 2.96 2.34 8.63
CA ALA A 241 2.44 1.43 9.66
C ALA A 241 1.88 0.15 9.03
N GLY A 242 1.98 -0.95 9.77
CA GLY A 242 1.45 -2.25 9.32
C GLY A 242 1.94 -3.39 10.20
N GLY A 243 1.30 -4.55 10.12
CA GLY A 243 1.70 -5.77 10.83
C GLY A 243 3.02 -6.36 10.31
N THR A 244 3.54 -7.37 11.00
CA THR A 244 4.71 -8.13 10.54
C THR A 244 4.37 -8.83 9.21
N GLY A 245 5.29 -8.80 8.26
CA GLY A 245 5.09 -9.39 6.93
C GLY A 245 4.23 -8.56 5.96
N SER A 246 3.73 -7.38 6.35
CA SER A 246 2.91 -6.51 5.48
C SER A 246 3.71 -5.75 4.40
N GLY A 247 5.03 -5.94 4.31
CA GLY A 247 5.87 -5.29 3.31
C GLY A 247 6.33 -3.87 3.67
N LYS A 248 6.22 -3.42 4.93
CA LYS A 248 6.66 -2.07 5.36
C LYS A 248 8.06 -1.71 4.90
N THR A 249 9.05 -2.53 5.27
CA THR A 249 10.47 -2.29 4.93
C THR A 249 10.69 -2.29 3.42
N HIS A 250 10.05 -3.21 2.71
CA HIS A 250 10.13 -3.27 1.25
C HIS A 250 9.53 -2.02 0.60
N GLY A 251 8.33 -1.61 1.02
CA GLY A 251 7.67 -0.40 0.53
C GLY A 251 8.46 0.86 0.86
N SER A 252 9.03 0.96 2.07
CA SER A 252 9.87 2.09 2.46
C SER A 252 11.13 2.18 1.62
N LYS A 253 11.83 1.06 1.38
CA LYS A 253 13.01 1.03 0.50
C LYS A 253 12.67 1.47 -0.91
N ASN A 254 11.53 1.03 -1.45
CA ASN A 254 11.08 1.44 -2.79
C ASN A 254 10.88 2.96 -2.89
N ILE A 255 10.27 3.58 -1.87
CA ILE A 255 10.08 5.03 -1.82
C ILE A 255 11.44 5.75 -1.68
N LEU A 256 12.29 5.28 -0.77
CA LEU A 256 13.57 5.92 -0.48
C LEU A 256 14.55 5.86 -1.68
N ARG A 257 14.56 4.75 -2.43
CA ARG A 257 15.36 4.62 -3.67
C ARG A 257 15.02 5.70 -4.69
N GLN A 258 13.74 6.07 -4.79
CA GLN A 258 13.32 7.12 -5.72
C GLN A 258 13.75 8.52 -5.29
N TYR A 259 13.96 8.77 -3.99
CA TYR A 259 14.56 10.02 -3.53
C TYR A 259 16.08 10.08 -3.78
N LEU A 260 16.72 8.93 -3.89
CA LEU A 260 18.15 8.79 -4.15
C LEU A 260 18.46 8.68 -5.66
N ASP A 261 17.44 8.75 -6.51
CA ASP A 261 17.59 8.78 -7.97
C ASP A 261 18.34 10.05 -8.39
N GLU A 262 19.31 9.91 -9.29
CA GLU A 262 20.17 11.02 -9.77
C GLU A 262 19.36 12.14 -10.43
N ASP A 263 18.24 11.80 -11.08
CA ASP A 263 17.36 12.75 -11.74
C ASP A 263 16.48 13.52 -10.78
N ARG A 264 16.41 13.12 -9.52
CA ARG A 264 15.58 13.76 -8.51
C ARG A 264 16.37 14.81 -7.74
N THR A 265 16.14 16.05 -8.12
CA THR A 265 16.80 17.22 -7.51
C THR A 265 15.76 18.22 -7.03
N TYR A 266 16.16 19.07 -6.08
CA TYR A 266 15.32 20.11 -5.49
C TYR A 266 16.04 21.44 -5.49
N PRO A 267 15.39 22.55 -5.84
CA PRO A 267 15.98 23.85 -5.78
C PRO A 267 16.22 24.30 -4.32
N ILE A 268 17.33 24.96 -4.08
CA ILE A 268 17.60 25.60 -2.80
C ILE A 268 17.45 27.11 -2.96
N GLU A 269 16.70 27.72 -2.04
CA GLU A 269 16.51 29.16 -2.01
C GLU A 269 17.85 29.89 -1.87
N GLY A 270 18.16 30.76 -2.84
CA GLY A 270 19.40 31.54 -2.87
C GLY A 270 20.58 30.86 -3.56
N GLU A 271 20.43 29.65 -4.10
CA GLU A 271 21.42 28.99 -4.94
C GLU A 271 20.92 28.84 -6.38
N ASP A 272 21.83 28.94 -7.37
CA ASP A 272 21.53 28.77 -8.80
C ASP A 272 21.63 27.28 -9.22
N ARG A 273 21.50 26.36 -8.29
CA ARG A 273 21.61 24.92 -8.58
C ARG A 273 20.57 24.12 -7.78
N ASP A 274 20.12 23.06 -8.40
CA ASP A 274 19.35 22.03 -7.71
C ASP A 274 20.28 21.04 -7.01
N VAL A 275 19.83 20.45 -5.94
CA VAL A 275 20.57 19.48 -5.13
C VAL A 275 19.79 18.19 -4.94
N SER A 276 20.50 17.08 -4.92
CA SER A 276 19.94 15.79 -4.56
C SER A 276 19.72 15.69 -3.03
N PRO A 277 18.66 15.04 -2.57
CA PRO A 277 18.42 14.82 -1.16
C PRO A 277 19.48 13.90 -0.55
N CYS A 278 19.82 14.15 0.71
CA CYS A 278 20.64 13.24 1.52
C CYS A 278 19.75 12.48 2.49
N LEU A 279 19.89 11.16 2.54
CA LEU A 279 19.15 10.28 3.44
C LEU A 279 20.01 9.90 4.65
N VAL A 280 19.53 10.22 5.85
CA VAL A 280 20.09 9.74 7.11
C VAL A 280 19.12 8.77 7.77
N MET A 281 19.55 7.52 7.96
CA MET A 281 18.71 6.45 8.46
C MET A 281 19.24 5.90 9.79
N PHE A 282 18.36 5.79 10.80
CA PHE A 282 18.64 5.00 12.00
C PHE A 282 18.06 3.61 11.78
N ASP A 283 18.95 2.63 11.60
CA ASP A 283 18.61 1.27 11.19
C ASP A 283 19.01 0.22 12.25
N PRO A 284 18.21 0.05 13.30
CA PRO A 284 18.54 -0.88 14.38
C PRO A 284 18.46 -2.36 13.96
N GLN A 285 17.94 -2.67 12.80
CA GLN A 285 17.73 -4.04 12.30
C GLN A 285 18.64 -4.40 11.12
N ASP A 286 19.46 -3.44 10.65
CA ASP A 286 20.37 -3.63 9.52
C ASP A 286 19.68 -4.05 8.22
N GLU A 287 18.53 -3.46 7.96
CA GLU A 287 17.76 -3.76 6.76
C GLU A 287 17.99 -2.75 5.63
N TYR A 288 18.22 -1.47 5.96
CA TYR A 288 18.27 -0.39 4.97
C TYR A 288 19.62 -0.21 4.29
N ALA A 289 20.73 -0.62 4.92
CA ALA A 289 22.04 -0.60 4.30
C ALA A 289 22.12 -1.47 3.03
N GLN A 290 21.20 -2.44 2.89
CA GLN A 290 21.00 -3.23 1.66
C GLN A 290 20.58 -2.39 0.45
N MET A 291 20.16 -1.14 0.63
CA MET A 291 19.83 -0.24 -0.48
C MET A 291 21.06 0.11 -1.35
N HIS A 292 22.27 -0.11 -0.84
CA HIS A 292 23.50 -0.03 -1.61
C HIS A 292 23.52 -1.02 -2.78
N ASP A 293 23.03 -2.22 -2.54
CA ASP A 293 23.11 -3.31 -3.50
C ASP A 293 21.99 -3.22 -4.54
N ASP A 294 22.28 -3.60 -5.78
CA ASP A 294 21.26 -3.94 -6.74
C ASP A 294 20.43 -5.11 -6.20
N GLY A 295 19.11 -4.95 -6.18
CA GLY A 295 18.23 -6.06 -5.86
C GLY A 295 18.39 -7.20 -6.88
N ASP A 296 18.24 -8.44 -6.41
CA ASP A 296 18.16 -9.59 -7.31
C ASP A 296 16.77 -9.62 -7.98
N LEU A 297 16.57 -8.65 -8.87
CA LEU A 297 15.32 -8.47 -9.59
C LEU A 297 15.42 -9.14 -10.94
N PRO A 298 14.37 -9.86 -11.39
CA PRO A 298 14.29 -10.42 -12.74
C PRO A 298 14.45 -9.33 -13.82
N ASP A 299 15.08 -9.68 -14.93
CA ASP A 299 15.36 -8.73 -16.03
C ASP A 299 14.09 -8.12 -16.64
N ASP A 300 13.00 -8.85 -16.67
CA ASP A 300 11.70 -8.36 -17.12
C ASP A 300 11.13 -7.29 -16.17
N PHE A 301 11.37 -7.46 -14.87
CA PHE A 301 10.98 -6.45 -13.88
C PHE A 301 11.84 -5.20 -14.00
N LYS A 302 13.17 -5.32 -14.18
CA LYS A 302 14.08 -4.19 -14.41
C LYS A 302 13.65 -3.38 -15.64
N ARG A 303 13.41 -4.08 -16.77
CA ARG A 303 12.90 -3.44 -18.01
C ARG A 303 11.56 -2.74 -17.81
N ARG A 304 10.70 -3.26 -16.93
CA ARG A 304 9.44 -2.59 -16.59
C ARG A 304 9.69 -1.32 -15.79
N CYS A 305 10.55 -1.36 -14.79
CA CYS A 305 10.93 -0.17 -14.02
C CYS A 305 11.48 0.93 -14.92
N GLU A 306 12.41 0.60 -15.83
CA GLU A 306 12.96 1.54 -16.80
C GLU A 306 11.86 2.16 -17.70
N ARG A 307 10.96 1.34 -18.24
CA ARG A 307 9.85 1.81 -19.08
C ARG A 307 8.88 2.73 -18.33
N GLU A 308 8.67 2.51 -17.05
CA GLU A 308 7.75 3.28 -16.21
C GLU A 308 8.46 4.42 -15.45
N GLY A 309 9.77 4.60 -15.64
CA GLY A 309 10.56 5.64 -14.96
C GLY A 309 10.60 5.44 -13.44
N ILE A 310 10.79 4.17 -13.00
CA ILE A 310 10.84 3.81 -11.58
C ILE A 310 12.27 3.43 -11.21
N ALA A 311 12.89 4.17 -10.29
CA ALA A 311 14.20 3.82 -9.76
C ALA A 311 14.13 2.50 -8.96
N CYS A 312 14.85 1.48 -9.40
CA CYS A 312 14.86 0.16 -8.77
C CYS A 312 16.28 -0.42 -8.53
N GLY A 313 17.32 0.28 -8.94
CA GLY A 313 18.71 -0.10 -8.75
C GLY A 313 19.25 0.10 -7.33
N GLY A 314 20.49 -0.32 -7.10
CA GLY A 314 21.26 -0.01 -5.91
C GLY A 314 21.70 1.45 -5.89
N HIS A 315 22.18 1.90 -4.73
CA HIS A 315 22.71 3.25 -4.55
C HIS A 315 24.13 3.18 -3.98
N ASP A 316 25.13 3.40 -4.83
CA ASP A 316 26.55 3.17 -4.54
C ASP A 316 27.10 4.05 -3.41
N ASP A 317 26.53 5.24 -3.17
CA ASP A 317 26.99 6.19 -2.15
C ASP A 317 26.44 5.90 -0.74
N THR A 318 26.03 4.65 -0.48
CA THR A 318 25.54 4.26 0.85
C THR A 318 26.71 3.97 1.79
N THR A 319 26.78 4.67 2.91
CA THR A 319 27.75 4.44 3.99
C THR A 319 27.04 4.00 5.27
N ALA A 320 27.43 2.85 5.81
CA ALA A 320 26.92 2.32 7.07
C ALA A 320 27.85 2.68 8.24
N PHE A 321 27.39 3.54 9.15
CA PHE A 321 28.11 3.84 10.40
C PHE A 321 27.76 2.78 11.44
N VAL A 322 28.75 1.99 11.85
CA VAL A 322 28.59 0.88 12.80
C VAL A 322 29.33 1.15 14.12
N PRO A 323 28.70 0.92 15.28
CA PRO A 323 29.39 1.12 16.56
C PRO A 323 30.49 0.07 16.75
N LYS A 324 31.66 0.52 17.16
CA LYS A 324 32.77 -0.35 17.54
C LYS A 324 32.62 -0.83 18.97
N VAL A 325 32.51 -2.14 19.16
CA VAL A 325 32.52 -2.76 20.49
C VAL A 325 33.89 -3.39 20.71
N SER A 326 34.45 -3.26 21.91
CA SER A 326 35.76 -3.80 22.25
C SER A 326 35.90 -5.28 21.87
N GLY A 327 36.81 -5.57 20.94
CA GLY A 327 37.08 -6.91 20.44
C GLY A 327 36.17 -7.44 19.34
N SER A 328 35.16 -6.71 18.94
CA SER A 328 34.29 -7.06 17.82
C SER A 328 33.72 -5.82 17.16
N SER A 329 33.47 -5.88 15.86
CA SER A 329 32.69 -4.88 15.14
C SER A 329 31.34 -5.48 14.81
N TYR A 330 30.26 -4.68 14.89
CA TYR A 330 29.01 -5.04 14.30
C TYR A 330 29.14 -4.84 12.79
N ALA A 331 29.32 -5.93 12.08
CA ALA A 331 29.30 -5.89 10.63
C ALA A 331 27.87 -6.16 10.14
N ALA A 332 27.31 -5.28 9.35
CA ALA A 332 26.14 -5.57 8.57
C ALA A 332 26.47 -6.68 7.57
N SER A 333 25.89 -7.86 7.74
CA SER A 333 26.33 -9.09 7.06
C SER A 333 25.73 -9.26 5.65
N HIS A 334 24.77 -8.41 5.25
CA HIS A 334 23.91 -8.66 4.08
C HIS A 334 24.01 -7.61 2.98
N HIS A 335 24.95 -6.67 3.05
CA HIS A 335 25.12 -5.63 2.06
C HIS A 335 26.60 -5.37 1.77
N ARG A 336 26.87 -4.65 0.67
CA ARG A 336 28.22 -4.25 0.23
C ARG A 336 28.56 -2.80 0.54
N ALA A 337 27.67 -2.07 1.23
CA ALA A 337 27.90 -0.67 1.58
C ALA A 337 29.20 -0.49 2.37
N GLU A 338 29.86 0.63 2.17
CA GLU A 338 31.03 1.01 2.95
C GLU A 338 30.67 1.07 4.44
N GLN A 339 31.50 0.42 5.29
CA GLN A 339 31.30 0.44 6.74
C GLN A 339 32.34 1.35 7.40
N VAL A 340 31.84 2.31 8.17
CA VAL A 340 32.66 3.21 8.96
C VAL A 340 32.37 2.94 10.43
N GLU A 341 33.40 2.44 11.15
CA GLU A 341 33.30 2.22 12.58
C GLU A 341 33.37 3.55 13.35
N PHE A 342 32.48 3.72 14.32
CA PHE A 342 32.51 4.86 15.23
C PHE A 342 32.52 4.45 16.70
N THR A 343 33.00 5.33 17.56
CA THR A 343 32.98 5.17 19.01
C THR A 343 32.35 6.42 19.63
N ILE A 344 31.76 6.24 20.80
CA ILE A 344 31.27 7.36 21.60
C ILE A 344 32.33 7.74 22.61
N PRO A 345 32.92 8.94 22.55
CA PRO A 345 33.94 9.37 23.52
C PRO A 345 33.40 9.37 24.95
N PHE A 346 34.22 8.95 25.90
CA PHE A 346 33.83 8.95 27.31
C PHE A 346 33.36 10.33 27.79
N SER A 347 33.99 11.41 27.32
CA SER A 347 33.59 12.78 27.65
C SER A 347 32.14 13.08 27.29
N MET A 348 31.63 12.55 26.18
CA MET A 348 30.21 12.67 25.81
C MET A 348 29.28 11.88 26.74
N VAL A 349 29.70 10.66 27.11
CA VAL A 349 28.94 9.82 28.05
C VAL A 349 28.91 10.46 29.44
N HIS A 350 30.06 10.99 29.88
CA HIS A 350 30.17 11.68 31.16
C HIS A 350 29.28 12.95 31.22
N SER A 351 29.26 13.72 30.12
CA SER A 351 28.43 14.93 30.02
C SER A 351 26.93 14.61 29.88
N ASN A 352 26.62 13.45 29.27
CA ASN A 352 25.26 13.01 29.06
C ASN A 352 25.11 11.51 29.31
N PRO A 353 24.95 11.08 30.59
CA PRO A 353 24.81 9.66 30.95
C PRO A 353 23.65 8.92 30.26
N TRP A 354 22.65 9.66 29.73
CA TRP A 354 21.53 9.07 29.01
C TRP A 354 21.95 8.35 27.72
N LEU A 355 23.13 8.66 27.18
CA LEU A 355 23.66 7.98 25.99
C LEU A 355 23.87 6.48 26.18
N ILE A 356 24.14 6.02 27.43
CA ILE A 356 24.35 4.59 27.73
C ILE A 356 23.23 3.96 28.53
N ALA A 357 22.39 4.76 29.19
CA ALA A 357 21.43 4.27 30.16
C ALA A 357 19.97 4.35 29.70
N GLY A 358 19.71 5.08 28.62
CA GLY A 358 18.37 5.32 28.14
C GLY A 358 17.48 6.09 29.15
N SER A 359 16.20 6.23 28.83
CA SER A 359 15.24 7.00 29.61
C SER A 359 14.57 6.25 30.77
N GLN A 360 15.00 5.02 31.06
CA GLN A 360 14.34 4.15 32.06
C GLN A 360 14.95 4.23 33.47
N LEU A 361 15.96 5.04 33.70
CA LEU A 361 16.55 5.18 35.02
C LEU A 361 15.68 6.06 35.94
N ASN A 362 15.46 5.57 37.18
CA ASN A 362 14.95 6.44 38.23
C ASN A 362 16.07 7.37 38.78
N ASP A 363 15.70 8.39 39.58
CA ASP A 363 16.60 9.39 40.12
C ASP A 363 17.78 8.80 40.92
N ASN A 364 17.54 7.74 41.67
CA ASN A 364 18.60 7.07 42.45
C ASN A 364 19.59 6.34 41.55
N GLN A 365 19.11 5.66 40.51
CA GLN A 365 19.96 5.00 39.54
C GLN A 365 20.75 5.99 38.70
N TYR A 366 20.12 7.10 38.31
CA TYR A 366 20.82 8.16 37.61
C TYR A 366 21.93 8.78 38.46
N SER A 367 21.64 9.08 39.74
CA SER A 367 22.63 9.61 40.67
C SER A 367 23.81 8.64 40.92
N ALA A 368 23.51 7.34 41.03
CA ALA A 368 24.54 6.31 41.16
C ALA A 368 25.40 6.21 39.88
N LEU A 369 24.79 6.24 38.71
CA LEU A 369 25.50 6.24 37.44
C LEU A 369 26.41 7.47 37.31
N HIS A 370 25.91 8.65 37.63
CA HIS A 370 26.68 9.88 37.60
C HIS A 370 27.86 9.82 38.57
N TYR A 371 27.69 9.27 39.76
CA TYR A 371 28.75 9.06 40.72
C TYR A 371 29.83 8.11 40.18
N LEU A 372 29.43 7.00 39.58
CA LEU A 372 30.37 6.05 38.97
C LEU A 372 31.16 6.63 37.81
N LEU A 373 30.51 7.41 36.94
CA LEU A 373 31.15 8.08 35.82
C LEU A 373 32.18 9.14 36.31
N ASN A 374 31.87 9.89 37.35
CA ASN A 374 32.79 10.82 37.96
C ASN A 374 34.01 10.07 38.53
N ARG A 375 33.78 8.99 39.28
CA ARG A 375 34.85 8.17 39.83
C ARG A 375 35.73 7.56 38.74
N PHE A 376 35.11 7.08 37.66
CA PHE A 376 35.88 6.55 36.51
C PHE A 376 36.74 7.63 35.86
N ARG A 377 36.23 8.84 35.68
CA ARG A 377 37.00 9.98 35.18
C ARG A 377 38.16 10.31 36.06
N ASP A 378 37.96 10.34 37.39
CA ASP A 378 39.02 10.67 38.37
C ASP A 378 40.13 9.62 38.39
N GLU A 379 39.78 8.34 38.12
CA GLU A 379 40.73 7.23 38.12
C GLU A 379 41.49 7.09 36.79
N TYR A 380 40.84 7.29 35.66
CA TYR A 380 41.35 7.01 34.31
C TYR A 380 41.55 8.26 33.44
N GLY A 381 41.09 9.43 33.88
CA GLY A 381 41.11 10.67 33.11
C GLY A 381 40.02 10.79 32.06
N GLU A 382 39.98 11.97 31.39
CA GLU A 382 38.94 12.25 30.35
C GLU A 382 39.16 11.48 29.04
N SER A 383 40.39 10.97 28.84
CA SER A 383 40.78 10.21 27.65
C SER A 383 40.80 8.69 27.90
N GLY A 384 40.09 8.22 28.90
CA GLY A 384 39.99 6.78 29.17
C GLY A 384 39.59 6.00 27.94
N THR A 385 40.58 5.36 27.30
CA THR A 385 40.42 4.40 26.20
C THR A 385 40.36 3.00 26.78
#